data_47fc3325342e1e75be3b731d989181f8
#
_entry.id   47fc3325342e1e75be3b731d989181f8
#
_cell.length_a   1.000
_cell.length_b   1.000
_cell.length_c   1.000
_cell.angle_alpha   90.00
_cell.angle_beta   90.00
_cell.angle_gamma   90.00
#
_symmetry.space_group_name_H-M   'P 1'
#
loop_
_entity.id
_entity.type
_entity.pdbx_description
1 polymer ?
#
loop_
_entity_poly.entity_id
_entity_poly.type
_entity_poly.pdbx_seq_one_letter_code
_entity_poly.pdbx_strand_id
1 'polypeptide(L)'
;VKVSRRGKQTGRKERSTFGENAKTILIALVIALFIRTFFVQAFRIPSGSMEDTLLIGDFLLVDKITYGAKFPGTNWRLPGLRQPRRGDILVFKDPRTNRDFIKRCIAVGGETIEVRENQVFIDGKPLEEPYKVLKWVPGVARENYGPRHVPEGTLFMMGDNRNNSQDSRYWNELDIHRVVGRAFVLYWSADTEKAPGWLAQVPDSPVPLRGILSLFLGRPRFKRIGTWLAKDYSSVYREGFAAETP
;
A
#
# COMPACT_ATOMS: atom_id res chain seq x y z
N VAL A 1 -32.89 75.94 -15.42
CA VAL A 1 -32.47 75.33 -14.18
C VAL A 1 -32.01 73.93 -14.48
N LYS A 2 -30.64 73.65 -14.49
CA LYS A 2 -30.03 72.33 -14.70
C LYS A 2 -29.68 71.73 -13.35
N VAL A 3 -30.40 70.70 -12.93
CA VAL A 3 -30.08 69.93 -11.73
C VAL A 3 -29.09 68.78 -12.10
N SER A 4 -27.85 68.94 -11.67
CA SER A 4 -26.81 67.93 -11.80
C SER A 4 -26.95 66.85 -10.70
N ARG A 5 -27.37 65.67 -11.03
CA ARG A 5 -27.32 64.51 -10.12
C ARG A 5 -25.91 63.90 -10.11
N ARG A 6 -25.14 64.22 -9.07
CA ARG A 6 -23.89 63.52 -8.74
C ARG A 6 -24.21 62.09 -8.29
N GLY A 7 -23.94 61.12 -9.14
CA GLY A 7 -23.99 59.72 -8.78
C GLY A 7 -22.87 59.39 -7.78
N LYS A 8 -23.26 58.91 -6.62
CA LYS A 8 -22.37 58.39 -5.58
C LYS A 8 -21.79 57.04 -6.05
N GLN A 9 -20.55 57.06 -6.56
CA GLN A 9 -19.83 55.83 -6.80
C GLN A 9 -19.49 55.23 -5.45
N THR A 10 -20.20 54.17 -5.06
CA THR A 10 -19.82 53.29 -3.96
C THR A 10 -18.61 52.46 -4.42
N GLY A 11 -17.44 52.89 -4.01
CA GLY A 11 -16.20 52.15 -4.20
C GLY A 11 -16.32 50.78 -3.54
N ARG A 12 -16.59 49.80 -4.34
CA ARG A 12 -16.47 48.37 -3.93
C ARG A 12 -14.99 48.15 -3.66
N LYS A 13 -14.63 48.09 -2.38
CA LYS A 13 -13.29 47.72 -1.91
C LYS A 13 -12.98 46.37 -2.52
N GLU A 14 -12.12 46.31 -3.56
CA GLU A 14 -11.57 45.08 -4.07
C GLU A 14 -10.78 44.46 -2.92
N ARG A 15 -11.41 43.48 -2.25
CA ARG A 15 -10.72 42.66 -1.28
C ARG A 15 -9.60 41.94 -2.04
N SER A 16 -8.40 42.03 -1.53
CA SER A 16 -7.21 41.45 -2.11
C SER A 16 -7.45 39.96 -2.39
N THR A 17 -7.77 39.62 -3.65
CA THR A 17 -8.03 38.28 -4.14
C THR A 17 -6.87 37.31 -3.80
N PHE A 18 -5.66 37.84 -3.67
CA PHE A 18 -4.46 37.09 -3.28
C PHE A 18 -4.56 36.56 -1.84
N GLY A 19 -4.99 37.35 -0.87
CA GLY A 19 -5.10 36.90 0.52
C GLY A 19 -6.22 35.89 0.73
N GLU A 20 -7.34 36.03 0.02
CA GLU A 20 -8.43 35.04 0.04
C GLU A 20 -8.02 33.72 -0.59
N ASN A 21 -7.31 33.76 -1.73
CA ASN A 21 -6.78 32.57 -2.38
C ASN A 21 -5.72 31.88 -1.52
N ALA A 22 -4.80 32.60 -0.90
CA ALA A 22 -3.79 32.06 0.00
C ALA A 22 -4.42 31.34 1.21
N LYS A 23 -5.46 31.93 1.82
CA LYS A 23 -6.22 31.31 2.91
C LYS A 23 -6.90 29.99 2.46
N THR A 24 -7.53 30.01 1.29
CA THR A 24 -8.19 28.84 0.73
C THR A 24 -7.21 27.71 0.47
N ILE A 25 -6.04 28.01 -0.14
CA ILE A 25 -4.96 27.05 -0.38
C ILE A 25 -4.44 26.47 0.94
N LEU A 26 -4.23 27.32 1.96
CA LEU A 26 -3.78 26.86 3.27
C LEU A 26 -4.77 25.90 3.93
N ILE A 27 -6.06 26.22 3.90
CA ILE A 27 -7.11 25.35 4.44
C ILE A 27 -7.13 24.01 3.68
N ALA A 28 -7.10 24.05 2.34
CA ALA A 28 -7.06 22.86 1.53
C ALA A 28 -5.83 21.97 1.84
N LEU A 29 -4.67 22.60 2.03
CA LEU A 29 -3.44 21.88 2.41
C LEU A 29 -3.57 21.22 3.78
N VAL A 30 -4.10 21.92 4.78
CA VAL A 30 -4.32 21.37 6.13
C VAL A 30 -5.28 20.18 6.08
N ILE A 31 -6.39 20.29 5.35
CA ILE A 31 -7.35 19.21 5.18
C ILE A 31 -6.67 18.01 4.46
N ALA A 32 -5.93 18.25 3.38
CA ALA A 32 -5.23 17.21 2.65
C ALA A 32 -4.20 16.47 3.52
N LEU A 33 -3.42 17.20 4.32
CA LEU A 33 -2.47 16.63 5.28
C LEU A 33 -3.18 15.83 6.38
N PHE A 34 -4.32 16.31 6.86
CA PHE A 34 -5.13 15.61 7.86
C PHE A 34 -5.65 14.28 7.30
N ILE A 35 -6.25 14.29 6.09
CA ILE A 35 -6.74 13.08 5.43
C ILE A 35 -5.58 12.10 5.18
N ARG A 36 -4.45 12.57 4.63
CA ARG A 36 -3.26 11.75 4.39
C ARG A 36 -2.69 11.13 5.66
N THR A 37 -2.73 11.84 6.77
CA THR A 37 -2.17 11.38 8.04
C THR A 37 -3.03 10.32 8.69
N PHE A 38 -4.34 10.51 8.72
CA PHE A 38 -5.24 9.71 9.56
C PHE A 38 -6.14 8.73 8.80
N PHE A 39 -6.39 8.95 7.52
CA PHE A 39 -7.37 8.16 6.76
C PHE A 39 -6.76 7.34 5.66
N VAL A 40 -6.24 7.98 4.62
CA VAL A 40 -5.82 7.30 3.40
C VAL A 40 -4.50 7.87 2.90
N GLN A 41 -3.60 6.96 2.51
CA GLN A 41 -2.32 7.34 1.91
C GLN A 41 -2.13 6.61 0.59
N ALA A 42 -1.66 7.38 -0.41
CA ALA A 42 -1.28 6.84 -1.71
C ALA A 42 0.14 6.27 -1.67
N PHE A 43 0.33 5.10 -2.33
CA PHE A 43 1.63 4.46 -2.52
C PHE A 43 1.80 4.02 -3.97
N ARG A 44 3.05 4.00 -4.42
CA ARG A 44 3.47 3.45 -5.71
C ARG A 44 4.19 2.13 -5.49
N ILE A 45 3.98 1.16 -6.38
CA ILE A 45 4.67 -0.12 -6.37
C ILE A 45 5.97 -0.04 -7.16
N PRO A 46 7.13 -0.13 -6.49
CA PRO A 46 8.43 -0.02 -7.15
C PRO A 46 9.06 -1.38 -7.52
N SER A 47 8.54 -2.49 -7.01
CA SER A 47 9.16 -3.82 -7.14
C SER A 47 8.15 -4.91 -7.48
N GLY A 48 8.64 -6.01 -8.09
CA GLY A 48 7.84 -7.15 -8.51
C GLY A 48 7.55 -8.19 -7.43
N SER A 49 7.80 -7.90 -6.14
CA SER A 49 7.64 -8.91 -5.07
C SER A 49 6.18 -9.31 -4.81
N MET A 50 5.21 -8.54 -5.29
CA MET A 50 3.78 -8.81 -5.23
C MET A 50 3.19 -9.00 -6.64
N GLU A 51 4.04 -9.37 -7.61
CA GLU A 51 3.69 -9.47 -9.03
C GLU A 51 2.51 -10.41 -9.24
N ASP A 52 1.74 -10.17 -10.28
CA ASP A 52 0.42 -10.64 -10.63
C ASP A 52 -0.70 -10.02 -9.76
N THR A 53 -0.53 -9.90 -8.44
CA THR A 53 -1.44 -9.10 -7.60
C THR A 53 -1.18 -7.60 -7.79
N LEU A 54 0.07 -7.18 -7.62
CA LEU A 54 0.51 -5.79 -7.81
C LEU A 54 1.70 -5.74 -8.78
N LEU A 55 1.58 -4.90 -9.79
CA LEU A 55 2.63 -4.73 -10.80
C LEU A 55 3.44 -3.46 -10.55
N ILE A 56 4.70 -3.46 -11.01
CA ILE A 56 5.51 -2.25 -11.04
C ILE A 56 4.77 -1.16 -11.82
N GLY A 57 4.66 0.03 -11.23
CA GLY A 57 3.89 1.14 -11.79
C GLY A 57 2.41 1.18 -11.41
N ASP A 58 1.96 0.27 -10.54
CA ASP A 58 0.66 0.38 -9.88
C ASP A 58 0.70 1.45 -8.78
N PHE A 59 -0.41 2.16 -8.62
CA PHE A 59 -0.66 3.12 -7.55
C PHE A 59 -1.88 2.67 -6.78
N LEU A 60 -1.72 2.56 -5.47
CA LEU A 60 -2.75 2.08 -4.58
C LEU A 60 -3.03 3.05 -3.44
N LEU A 61 -4.22 2.93 -2.90
CA LEU A 61 -4.62 3.60 -1.67
C LEU A 61 -4.53 2.62 -0.51
N VAL A 62 -4.02 3.14 0.60
CA VAL A 62 -3.86 2.41 1.87
C VAL A 62 -4.75 3.04 2.91
N ASP A 63 -5.63 2.24 3.47
CA ASP A 63 -6.51 2.59 4.58
C ASP A 63 -5.74 2.46 5.91
N LYS A 64 -5.72 3.54 6.67
CA LYS A 64 -5.10 3.60 7.99
C LYS A 64 -6.08 3.41 9.13
N ILE A 65 -7.38 3.55 8.86
CA ILE A 65 -8.43 3.49 9.89
C ILE A 65 -8.57 2.06 10.39
N THR A 66 -8.54 1.08 9.48
CA THR A 66 -8.74 -0.34 9.80
C THR A 66 -7.87 -0.80 10.97
N TYR A 67 -6.59 -0.38 11.01
CA TYR A 67 -5.65 -0.77 12.07
C TYR A 67 -5.31 0.36 13.04
N GLY A 68 -6.00 1.49 12.93
CA GLY A 68 -5.73 2.71 13.70
C GLY A 68 -4.55 3.51 13.15
N ALA A 69 -4.81 4.77 12.85
CA ALA A 69 -3.76 5.67 12.34
C ALA A 69 -2.73 5.98 13.44
N LYS A 70 -1.44 5.98 13.06
CA LYS A 70 -0.35 6.36 13.95
C LYS A 70 -0.16 7.87 13.93
N PHE A 71 0.02 8.49 15.10
CA PHE A 71 0.36 9.91 15.20
C PHE A 71 1.79 10.15 14.74
N PRO A 72 2.03 11.15 13.89
CA PRO A 72 3.37 11.50 13.43
C PRO A 72 4.32 11.80 14.59
N GLY A 73 5.54 11.26 14.51
CA GLY A 73 6.58 11.48 15.53
C GLY A 73 6.38 10.78 16.87
N THR A 74 5.32 9.98 17.03
CA THR A 74 5.03 9.26 18.28
C THR A 74 4.85 7.77 18.04
N ASN A 75 4.80 6.98 19.14
CA ASN A 75 4.37 5.58 19.09
C ASN A 75 2.87 5.41 19.37
N TRP A 76 2.15 6.50 19.63
CA TRP A 76 0.73 6.46 19.89
C TRP A 76 -0.08 6.21 18.60
N ARG A 77 -1.10 5.35 18.71
CA ARG A 77 -1.97 4.94 17.61
C ARG A 77 -3.43 5.06 18.06
N LEU A 78 -4.28 5.54 17.17
CA LEU A 78 -5.73 5.50 17.37
C LEU A 78 -6.22 4.06 17.45
N PRO A 79 -7.32 3.78 18.17
CA PRO A 79 -7.96 2.49 18.11
C PRO A 79 -8.31 2.13 16.66
N GLY A 80 -7.97 0.91 16.25
CA GLY A 80 -8.34 0.36 14.95
C GLY A 80 -9.69 -0.37 15.01
N LEU A 81 -10.31 -0.56 13.85
CA LEU A 81 -11.56 -1.33 13.74
C LEU A 81 -11.33 -2.83 13.94
N ARG A 82 -10.17 -3.34 13.58
CA ARG A 82 -9.75 -4.73 13.75
C ARG A 82 -8.24 -4.89 13.66
N GLN A 83 -7.76 -6.05 14.06
CA GLN A 83 -6.37 -6.45 13.86
C GLN A 83 -6.14 -6.94 12.41
N PRO A 84 -4.87 -6.92 11.93
CA PRO A 84 -4.48 -7.59 10.69
C PRO A 84 -4.87 -9.08 10.71
N ARG A 85 -5.26 -9.58 9.54
CA ARG A 85 -5.66 -10.97 9.35
C ARG A 85 -4.86 -11.60 8.23
N ARG A 86 -4.79 -12.91 8.23
CA ARG A 86 -4.25 -13.69 7.11
C ARG A 86 -4.95 -13.30 5.81
N GLY A 87 -4.17 -13.10 4.75
CA GLY A 87 -4.63 -12.64 3.44
C GLY A 87 -4.63 -11.12 3.24
N ASP A 88 -4.56 -10.30 4.30
CA ASP A 88 -4.47 -8.84 4.15
C ASP A 88 -3.17 -8.42 3.46
N ILE A 89 -3.28 -7.52 2.49
CA ILE A 89 -2.10 -6.86 1.89
C ILE A 89 -1.79 -5.62 2.71
N LEU A 90 -0.62 -5.61 3.35
CA LEU A 90 -0.21 -4.58 4.30
C LEU A 90 0.94 -3.75 3.76
N VAL A 91 0.85 -2.45 3.99
CA VAL A 91 2.00 -1.54 3.90
C VAL A 91 2.54 -1.37 5.32
N PHE A 92 3.86 -1.50 5.47
CA PHE A 92 4.55 -1.43 6.76
C PHE A 92 5.97 -0.88 6.62
N LYS A 93 6.57 -0.49 7.74
CA LYS A 93 7.98 -0.08 7.81
C LYS A 93 8.87 -1.32 7.97
N ASP A 94 9.70 -1.60 6.97
CA ASP A 94 10.69 -2.69 7.01
C ASP A 94 11.57 -2.58 8.27
N PRO A 95 11.71 -3.67 9.06
CA PRO A 95 12.45 -3.64 10.32
C PRO A 95 13.94 -3.30 10.16
N ARG A 96 14.55 -3.55 8.99
CA ARG A 96 15.97 -3.34 8.71
C ARG A 96 16.28 -1.94 8.19
N THR A 97 15.42 -1.43 7.27
CA THR A 97 15.70 -0.21 6.50
C THR A 97 14.77 0.95 6.84
N ASN A 98 13.70 0.68 7.59
CA ASN A 98 12.62 1.63 7.90
C ASN A 98 11.92 2.23 6.65
N ARG A 99 12.11 1.63 5.47
CA ARG A 99 11.42 2.00 4.23
C ARG A 99 10.05 1.35 4.18
N ASP A 100 9.16 1.92 3.38
CA ASP A 100 7.84 1.36 3.16
C ASP A 100 7.94 0.09 2.29
N PHE A 101 7.45 -1.03 2.83
CA PHE A 101 7.32 -2.30 2.13
C PHE A 101 5.84 -2.68 2.04
N ILE A 102 5.53 -3.48 1.04
CA ILE A 102 4.19 -4.07 0.86
C ILE A 102 4.31 -5.57 0.70
N LYS A 103 3.59 -6.33 1.53
CA LYS A 103 3.53 -7.78 1.53
C LYS A 103 2.15 -8.26 1.96
N ARG A 104 1.90 -9.55 1.79
CA ARG A 104 0.71 -10.21 2.31
C ARG A 104 0.99 -10.81 3.68
N CYS A 105 0.03 -10.65 4.59
CA CYS A 105 0.04 -11.35 5.87
C CYS A 105 -0.30 -12.83 5.66
N ILE A 106 0.61 -13.73 6.01
CA ILE A 106 0.46 -15.17 5.82
C ILE A 106 0.16 -15.87 7.14
N ALA A 107 0.81 -15.45 8.24
CA ALA A 107 0.48 -15.94 9.57
C ALA A 107 0.42 -14.78 10.57
N VAL A 108 -0.35 -14.97 11.63
CA VAL A 108 -0.53 -14.03 12.73
C VAL A 108 0.03 -14.60 14.03
N GLY A 109 0.16 -13.77 15.07
CA GLY A 109 0.62 -14.21 16.38
C GLY A 109 -0.12 -15.42 16.92
N GLY A 110 0.61 -16.34 17.55
CA GLY A 110 0.10 -17.62 18.08
C GLY A 110 0.18 -18.79 17.11
N GLU A 111 0.32 -18.55 15.80
CA GLU A 111 0.35 -19.60 14.78
C GLU A 111 1.78 -20.10 14.51
N THR A 112 1.89 -21.34 14.04
CA THR A 112 3.16 -21.92 13.59
C THR A 112 3.16 -22.01 12.07
N ILE A 113 4.14 -21.35 11.42
CA ILE A 113 4.32 -21.38 9.97
C ILE A 113 5.44 -22.31 9.58
N GLU A 114 5.21 -23.04 8.51
CA GLU A 114 6.21 -23.87 7.84
C GLU A 114 6.05 -23.78 6.32
N VAL A 115 7.15 -23.81 5.58
CA VAL A 115 7.13 -23.94 4.12
C VAL A 115 7.86 -25.22 3.75
N ARG A 116 7.19 -26.13 3.03
CA ARG A 116 7.75 -27.36 2.48
C ARG A 116 7.54 -27.37 0.97
N GLU A 117 8.60 -27.47 0.23
CA GLU A 117 8.56 -27.50 -1.25
C GLU A 117 7.71 -26.38 -1.86
N ASN A 118 7.86 -25.16 -1.38
CA ASN A 118 7.08 -23.97 -1.73
C ASN A 118 5.61 -23.98 -1.27
N GLN A 119 5.11 -25.01 -0.57
CA GLN A 119 3.77 -25.02 0.02
C GLN A 119 3.84 -24.50 1.46
N VAL A 120 2.99 -23.53 1.77
CA VAL A 120 2.85 -23.00 3.14
C VAL A 120 1.93 -23.91 3.95
N PHE A 121 2.32 -24.16 5.20
CA PHE A 121 1.53 -24.84 6.22
C PHE A 121 1.38 -23.91 7.42
N ILE A 122 0.18 -23.87 7.98
CA ILE A 122 -0.13 -23.17 9.22
C ILE A 122 -0.66 -24.16 10.21
N ASP A 123 0.00 -24.29 11.37
CA ASP A 123 -0.31 -25.28 12.41
C ASP A 123 -0.40 -26.71 11.86
N GLY A 124 0.53 -27.03 10.91
CA GLY A 124 0.61 -28.32 10.24
C GLY A 124 -0.38 -28.54 9.09
N LYS A 125 -1.31 -27.62 8.83
CA LYS A 125 -2.31 -27.71 7.75
C LYS A 125 -1.88 -26.90 6.52
N PRO A 126 -2.03 -27.45 5.30
CA PRO A 126 -1.67 -26.72 4.09
C PRO A 126 -2.56 -25.48 3.91
N LEU A 127 -1.95 -24.36 3.54
CA LEU A 127 -2.64 -23.11 3.27
C LEU A 127 -2.95 -23.02 1.77
N GLU A 128 -4.22 -22.81 1.42
CA GLU A 128 -4.59 -22.50 0.03
C GLU A 128 -4.27 -21.03 -0.28
N GLU A 129 -3.50 -20.82 -1.34
CA GLU A 129 -2.95 -19.52 -1.71
C GLU A 129 -3.23 -19.19 -3.18
N PRO A 130 -4.47 -18.79 -3.55
CA PRO A 130 -4.86 -18.51 -4.93
C PRO A 130 -4.14 -17.31 -5.55
N TYR A 131 -3.42 -16.53 -4.74
CA TYR A 131 -2.63 -15.37 -5.13
C TYR A 131 -1.13 -15.70 -5.31
N LYS A 132 -0.70 -16.90 -4.92
CA LYS A 132 0.71 -17.31 -4.96
C LYS A 132 1.21 -17.42 -6.40
N VAL A 133 2.36 -16.83 -6.65
CA VAL A 133 3.06 -16.90 -7.93
C VAL A 133 4.43 -17.51 -7.70
N LEU A 134 4.71 -18.56 -8.46
CA LEU A 134 6.01 -19.20 -8.55
C LEU A 134 6.52 -19.01 -9.98
N LYS A 135 7.22 -17.94 -10.24
CA LYS A 135 7.90 -17.77 -11.52
C LYS A 135 9.11 -18.68 -11.52
N TRP A 136 9.12 -19.63 -12.46
CA TRP A 136 10.26 -20.54 -12.61
C TRP A 136 11.53 -19.75 -12.92
N VAL A 137 12.54 -19.94 -12.07
CA VAL A 137 13.88 -19.40 -12.28
C VAL A 137 14.81 -20.61 -12.34
N PRO A 138 15.56 -20.84 -13.43
CA PRO A 138 16.50 -21.94 -13.53
C PRO A 138 17.49 -21.94 -12.36
N GLY A 139 17.68 -23.09 -11.71
CA GLY A 139 18.61 -23.24 -10.59
C GLY A 139 18.11 -22.79 -9.23
N VAL A 140 16.89 -22.27 -9.12
CA VAL A 140 16.27 -21.98 -7.81
C VAL A 140 15.63 -23.27 -7.28
N ALA A 141 16.17 -23.80 -6.18
CA ALA A 141 15.61 -24.94 -5.48
C ALA A 141 14.22 -24.60 -4.90
N ARG A 142 13.40 -25.65 -4.68
CA ARG A 142 12.18 -25.50 -3.90
C ARG A 142 12.51 -25.03 -2.50
N GLU A 143 11.74 -24.07 -2.01
CA GLU A 143 12.02 -23.44 -0.74
C GLU A 143 11.43 -24.26 0.41
N ASN A 144 12.23 -24.37 1.47
CA ASN A 144 11.83 -24.92 2.76
C ASN A 144 12.16 -23.90 3.85
N TYR A 145 11.25 -23.70 4.81
CA TYR A 145 11.41 -22.78 5.91
C TYR A 145 10.63 -23.27 7.15
N GLY A 146 11.21 -23.12 8.32
CA GLY A 146 10.56 -23.48 9.59
C GLY A 146 10.65 -24.96 9.93
N PRO A 147 9.74 -25.49 10.78
CA PRO A 147 8.62 -24.80 11.40
C PRO A 147 9.04 -23.67 12.34
N ARG A 148 8.25 -22.57 12.36
CA ARG A 148 8.52 -21.41 13.21
C ARG A 148 7.24 -20.87 13.84
N HIS A 149 7.26 -20.74 15.18
CA HIS A 149 6.17 -20.11 15.92
C HIS A 149 6.23 -18.58 15.75
N VAL A 150 5.09 -17.97 15.39
CA VAL A 150 4.93 -16.52 15.25
C VAL A 150 4.55 -15.94 16.61
N PRO A 151 5.40 -15.12 17.25
CA PRO A 151 5.09 -14.54 18.55
C PRO A 151 3.83 -13.67 18.54
N GLU A 152 3.13 -13.59 19.67
CA GLU A 152 2.00 -12.68 19.82
C GLU A 152 2.39 -11.23 19.53
N GLY A 153 1.48 -10.48 18.89
CA GLY A 153 1.74 -9.10 18.50
C GLY A 153 2.64 -8.95 17.27
N THR A 154 2.98 -10.07 16.60
CA THR A 154 3.76 -10.07 15.35
C THR A 154 3.02 -10.72 14.20
N LEU A 155 3.51 -10.51 12.99
CA LEU A 155 2.94 -11.00 11.74
C LEU A 155 4.02 -11.64 10.89
N PHE A 156 3.70 -12.71 10.17
CA PHE A 156 4.58 -13.29 9.17
C PHE A 156 4.15 -12.83 7.78
N MET A 157 5.01 -12.08 7.12
CA MET A 157 4.73 -11.41 5.86
C MET A 157 5.44 -12.09 4.72
N MET A 158 4.73 -12.41 3.61
CA MET A 158 5.35 -12.92 2.39
C MET A 158 4.91 -12.14 1.16
N GLY A 159 5.78 -12.09 0.14
CA GLY A 159 5.40 -11.61 -1.18
C GLY A 159 4.61 -12.67 -1.95
N ASP A 160 3.67 -12.24 -2.78
CA ASP A 160 2.90 -13.17 -3.63
C ASP A 160 3.81 -13.81 -4.68
N ASN A 161 4.80 -13.06 -5.22
CA ASN A 161 5.89 -13.58 -6.03
C ASN A 161 6.99 -14.19 -5.14
N ARG A 162 6.81 -15.47 -4.77
CA ARG A 162 7.61 -16.18 -3.77
C ARG A 162 9.10 -16.18 -4.07
N ASN A 163 9.47 -16.39 -5.33
CA ASN A 163 10.86 -16.49 -5.75
C ASN A 163 11.56 -15.14 -5.91
N ASN A 164 10.82 -14.04 -5.83
CA ASN A 164 11.34 -12.69 -5.97
C ASN A 164 10.85 -11.77 -4.84
N SER A 165 10.96 -12.23 -3.61
CA SER A 165 10.50 -11.47 -2.45
C SER A 165 11.48 -11.55 -1.29
N GLN A 166 11.93 -10.39 -0.84
CA GLN A 166 12.60 -10.19 0.44
C GLN A 166 11.53 -9.97 1.52
N ASP A 167 11.23 -11.02 2.30
CA ASP A 167 10.14 -11.02 3.26
C ASP A 167 10.50 -11.72 4.58
N SER A 168 9.52 -12.09 5.41
CA SER A 168 9.74 -12.65 6.74
C SER A 168 10.60 -13.91 6.76
N ARG A 169 10.73 -14.62 5.66
CA ARG A 169 11.68 -15.76 5.53
C ARG A 169 13.14 -15.33 5.72
N TYR A 170 13.45 -14.03 5.49
CA TYR A 170 14.80 -13.47 5.57
C TYR A 170 15.03 -12.55 6.77
N TRP A 171 13.97 -11.86 7.25
CA TRP A 171 14.09 -10.88 8.32
C TRP A 171 13.17 -11.15 9.52
N ASN A 172 12.57 -12.35 9.56
CA ASN A 172 11.69 -12.86 10.62
C ASN A 172 10.35 -12.13 10.71
N GLU A 173 9.71 -12.13 11.87
CA GLU A 173 8.38 -11.61 12.11
C GLU A 173 8.37 -10.07 12.11
N LEU A 174 7.26 -9.51 11.69
CA LEU A 174 6.98 -8.07 11.69
C LEU A 174 6.20 -7.70 12.96
N ASP A 175 6.74 -6.79 13.75
CA ASP A 175 5.98 -6.16 14.83
C ASP A 175 4.75 -5.42 14.24
N ILE A 176 3.56 -5.69 14.78
CA ILE A 176 2.30 -5.11 14.34
C ILE A 176 2.29 -3.57 14.39
N HIS A 177 3.09 -2.97 15.30
CA HIS A 177 3.22 -1.52 15.41
C HIS A 177 3.93 -0.88 14.22
N ARG A 178 4.61 -1.67 13.38
CA ARG A 178 5.23 -1.22 12.13
C ARG A 178 4.27 -1.15 10.95
N VAL A 179 3.06 -1.68 11.08
CA VAL A 179 2.03 -1.63 10.03
C VAL A 179 1.56 -0.19 9.85
N VAL A 180 1.59 0.31 8.61
CA VAL A 180 1.08 1.63 8.21
C VAL A 180 -0.42 1.55 7.93
N GLY A 181 -0.86 0.52 7.21
CA GLY A 181 -2.26 0.31 6.89
C GLY A 181 -2.48 -0.82 5.88
N ARG A 182 -3.74 -0.99 5.47
CA ARG A 182 -4.20 -2.02 4.53
C ARG A 182 -4.34 -1.45 3.13
N ALA A 183 -3.74 -2.11 2.14
CA ALA A 183 -3.99 -1.79 0.74
C ALA A 183 -5.43 -2.20 0.37
N PHE A 184 -6.19 -1.31 -0.27
CA PHE A 184 -7.59 -1.61 -0.56
C PHE A 184 -8.01 -1.40 -2.03
N VAL A 185 -7.43 -0.44 -2.75
CA VAL A 185 -7.79 -0.20 -4.15
C VAL A 185 -6.61 0.31 -4.97
N LEU A 186 -6.53 -0.15 -6.23
CA LEU A 186 -5.66 0.43 -7.24
C LEU A 186 -6.39 1.60 -7.90
N TYR A 187 -5.87 2.82 -7.79
CA TYR A 187 -6.48 3.99 -8.41
C TYR A 187 -5.83 4.41 -9.72
N TRP A 188 -4.58 3.95 -9.97
CA TRP A 188 -3.86 4.17 -11.22
C TRP A 188 -2.88 3.02 -11.48
N SER A 189 -2.65 2.71 -12.76
CA SER A 189 -1.66 1.72 -13.20
C SER A 189 -1.09 2.13 -14.56
N ALA A 190 0.24 2.20 -14.65
CA ALA A 190 0.94 2.48 -15.90
C ALA A 190 2.16 1.59 -16.06
N ASP A 191 2.39 1.10 -17.27
CA ASP A 191 3.60 0.39 -17.65
C ASP A 191 4.71 1.39 -17.91
N THR A 192 5.51 1.66 -16.89
CA THR A 192 6.57 2.68 -16.95
C THR A 192 7.80 2.20 -17.72
N GLU A 193 7.96 0.89 -17.96
CA GLU A 193 9.03 0.34 -18.77
C GLU A 193 8.81 0.63 -20.27
N LYS A 194 7.55 0.80 -20.67
CA LYS A 194 7.14 1.19 -22.03
C LYS A 194 7.01 2.70 -22.22
N ALA A 195 7.57 3.49 -21.31
CA ALA A 195 7.68 4.92 -21.49
C ALA A 195 8.67 5.26 -22.64
N PRO A 196 8.47 6.40 -23.33
CA PRO A 196 9.36 6.79 -24.42
C PRO A 196 10.83 6.85 -23.99
N GLY A 197 11.76 6.32 -24.82
CA GLY A 197 13.18 6.20 -24.47
C GLY A 197 13.88 7.52 -24.13
N TRP A 198 13.42 8.66 -24.71
CA TRP A 198 13.94 9.99 -24.38
C TRP A 198 13.72 10.38 -22.91
N LEU A 199 12.70 9.78 -22.25
CA LEU A 199 12.42 10.04 -20.84
C LEU A 199 13.55 9.54 -19.92
N ALA A 200 14.35 8.57 -20.37
CA ALA A 200 15.54 8.11 -19.66
C ALA A 200 16.62 9.21 -19.54
N GLN A 201 16.61 10.19 -20.45
CA GLN A 201 17.55 11.29 -20.48
C GLN A 201 17.11 12.49 -19.61
N VAL A 202 15.89 12.48 -19.07
CA VAL A 202 15.41 13.51 -18.15
C VAL A 202 16.17 13.37 -16.83
N PRO A 203 16.93 14.39 -16.38
CA PRO A 203 17.67 14.34 -15.13
C PRO A 203 16.75 14.08 -13.95
N ASP A 204 17.18 13.26 -12.99
CA ASP A 204 16.54 13.15 -11.68
C ASP A 204 16.82 14.46 -10.90
N SER A 205 15.91 15.41 -11.03
CA SER A 205 15.86 16.67 -10.30
C SER A 205 15.30 16.44 -8.89
N PRO A 206 15.47 17.40 -7.92
CA PRO A 206 14.80 17.33 -6.63
C PRO A 206 13.28 17.14 -6.73
N VAL A 207 12.67 17.59 -7.83
CA VAL A 207 11.30 17.20 -8.19
C VAL A 207 11.38 15.93 -9.03
N PRO A 208 10.70 14.84 -8.69
CA PRO A 208 10.77 13.56 -9.41
C PRO A 208 10.02 13.65 -10.76
N LEU A 209 10.45 14.59 -11.60
CA LEU A 209 9.80 14.94 -12.87
C LEU A 209 9.77 13.73 -13.81
N ARG A 210 10.87 12.99 -13.91
CA ARG A 210 10.96 11.75 -14.69
C ARG A 210 9.92 10.74 -14.23
N GLY A 211 9.80 10.56 -12.90
CA GLY A 211 8.80 9.68 -12.31
C GLY A 211 7.37 10.12 -12.64
N ILE A 212 7.09 11.41 -12.54
CA ILE A 212 5.77 11.98 -12.86
C ILE A 212 5.47 11.82 -14.35
N LEU A 213 6.40 12.19 -15.22
CA LEU A 213 6.23 12.05 -16.68
C LEU A 213 6.04 10.59 -17.10
N SER A 214 6.77 9.65 -16.49
CA SER A 214 6.60 8.22 -16.79
C SER A 214 5.20 7.68 -16.46
N LEU A 215 4.49 8.30 -15.53
CA LEU A 215 3.11 7.96 -15.20
C LEU A 215 2.11 8.35 -16.28
N PHE A 216 2.35 9.49 -16.94
CA PHE A 216 1.47 10.01 -17.98
C PHE A 216 1.86 9.50 -19.37
N LEU A 217 3.17 9.26 -19.60
CA LEU A 217 3.72 8.82 -20.89
C LEU A 217 3.91 7.31 -20.99
N GLY A 218 3.86 6.58 -19.86
CA GLY A 218 3.76 5.13 -19.84
C GLY A 218 2.41 4.65 -20.39
N ARG A 219 2.32 3.40 -20.81
CA ARG A 219 1.03 2.82 -21.28
C ARG A 219 0.11 2.57 -20.08
N PRO A 220 -1.06 3.26 -19.98
CA PRO A 220 -1.99 3.02 -18.90
C PRO A 220 -2.59 1.61 -18.99
N ARG A 221 -2.71 0.94 -17.84
CA ARG A 221 -3.35 -0.37 -17.70
C ARG A 221 -4.76 -0.20 -17.15
N PHE A 222 -5.68 0.33 -17.96
CA PHE A 222 -7.03 0.71 -17.55
C PHE A 222 -7.82 -0.42 -16.88
N LYS A 223 -7.61 -1.68 -17.29
CA LYS A 223 -8.26 -2.86 -16.68
C LYS A 223 -7.92 -3.08 -15.22
N ARG A 224 -6.83 -2.47 -14.74
CA ARG A 224 -6.39 -2.59 -13.35
C ARG A 224 -6.93 -1.47 -12.46
N ILE A 225 -7.36 -0.35 -13.06
CA ILE A 225 -7.88 0.79 -12.31
C ILE A 225 -9.21 0.39 -11.65
N GLY A 226 -9.36 0.69 -10.36
CA GLY A 226 -10.52 0.28 -9.58
C GLY A 226 -10.45 -1.15 -9.02
N THR A 227 -9.34 -1.89 -9.25
CA THR A 227 -9.18 -3.23 -8.69
C THR A 227 -9.19 -3.18 -7.16
N TRP A 228 -10.15 -3.91 -6.57
CA TRP A 228 -10.27 -4.03 -5.13
C TRP A 228 -9.27 -5.06 -4.58
N LEU A 229 -8.39 -4.63 -3.68
CA LEU A 229 -7.32 -5.44 -3.11
C LEU A 229 -7.69 -6.04 -1.75
N ALA A 230 -8.64 -5.41 -1.06
CA ALA A 230 -9.09 -5.83 0.27
C ALA A 230 -10.05 -7.02 0.19
N LYS A 231 -9.63 -8.08 -0.51
CA LYS A 231 -10.41 -9.32 -0.61
C LYS A 231 -10.45 -10.02 0.74
N ASP A 232 -11.59 -10.64 1.04
CA ASP A 232 -11.74 -11.52 2.18
C ASP A 232 -11.50 -12.97 1.72
N TYR A 233 -10.44 -13.57 2.24
CA TYR A 233 -10.10 -14.96 2.01
C TYR A 233 -10.55 -15.88 3.16
N SER A 234 -11.35 -15.37 4.10
CA SER A 234 -11.75 -16.14 5.29
C SER A 234 -12.57 -17.39 4.96
N SER A 235 -13.31 -17.40 3.86
CA SER A 235 -14.03 -18.60 3.38
C SER A 235 -13.05 -19.67 2.91
N VAL A 236 -12.09 -19.30 2.08
CA VAL A 236 -11.05 -20.21 1.57
C VAL A 236 -10.27 -20.84 2.72
N TYR A 237 -9.93 -20.03 3.72
CA TYR A 237 -9.16 -20.53 4.88
C TYR A 237 -10.01 -21.39 5.82
N ARG A 238 -11.34 -21.16 5.93
CA ARG A 238 -12.24 -22.00 6.74
C ARG A 238 -12.50 -23.36 6.12
N GLU A 239 -12.68 -23.42 4.82
CA GLU A 239 -12.93 -24.69 4.10
C GLU A 239 -11.73 -25.64 4.19
N GLY A 240 -10.50 -25.13 4.03
CA GLY A 240 -9.29 -25.92 4.21
C GLY A 240 -9.10 -26.46 5.64
N PHE A 241 -9.69 -25.81 6.67
CA PHE A 241 -9.66 -26.26 8.07
C PHE A 241 -10.87 -27.14 8.46
N ALA A 242 -11.99 -27.06 7.73
CA ALA A 242 -13.22 -27.82 8.02
C ALA A 242 -13.25 -29.23 7.38
N ALA A 243 -12.42 -29.50 6.40
CA ALA A 243 -12.41 -30.78 5.66
C ALA A 243 -11.84 -31.97 6.45
N GLU A 244 -11.38 -31.78 7.69
CA GLU A 244 -10.74 -32.82 8.50
C GLU A 244 -11.31 -32.98 9.92
N THR A 245 -12.57 -32.67 10.15
CA THR A 245 -13.26 -33.17 11.36
C THR A 245 -13.90 -34.51 11.03
N PRO A 246 -13.44 -35.62 11.65
CA PRO A 246 -13.99 -36.97 11.46
C PRO A 246 -15.42 -37.06 11.98
#